data_9f103903bb3ddb31afe7d26fcbc0a27b
#
_entry.id   9f103903bb3ddb31afe7d26fcbc0a27b
#
_cell.length_a   1.000
_cell.length_b   1.000
_cell.length_c   1.000
_cell.angle_alpha   90.00
_cell.angle_beta   90.00
_cell.angle_gamma   90.00
#
_symmetry.space_group_name_H-M   'P 1'
#
loop_
_entity.id
_entity.type
_entity.pdbx_description
1 polymer ?
#
loop_
_entity_poly.entity_id
_entity_poly.type
_entity_poly.pdbx_seq_one_letter_code
_entity_poly.pdbx_strand_id
1 'polypeptide(L)'
;MKTDQEIMDSAALKVSEILGISAEGIDKTKFVYLYTLLYTNMGQGKDGDELMRHWMNTHNTHLGFCPADSLTDGESLAMMIEYLEHFANI
;
A
#
# COMPACT_ATOMS: atom_id res chain seq x y z
N MET A 1 13.34 6.30 23.58
CA MET A 1 13.33 6.59 22.13
C MET A 1 13.03 5.32 21.35
N LYS A 2 12.14 5.39 20.39
CA LYS A 2 11.79 4.22 19.58
C LYS A 2 12.88 3.91 18.57
N THR A 3 13.11 2.61 18.33
CA THR A 3 14.01 2.19 17.27
C THR A 3 13.36 2.39 15.90
N ASP A 4 14.14 2.37 14.83
CA ASP A 4 13.61 2.46 13.46
C ASP A 4 12.61 1.34 13.19
N GLN A 5 12.88 0.13 13.71
CA GLN A 5 11.97 -1.02 13.55
C GLN A 5 10.63 -0.77 14.25
N GLU A 6 10.65 -0.19 15.45
CA GLU A 6 9.42 0.12 16.19
C GLU A 6 8.60 1.20 15.47
N ILE A 7 9.26 2.20 14.92
CA ILE A 7 8.61 3.26 14.15
C ILE A 7 7.95 2.66 12.91
N MET A 8 8.65 1.77 12.21
CA MET A 8 8.14 1.13 11.01
C MET A 8 6.97 0.20 11.32
N ASP A 9 7.07 -0.57 12.41
CA ASP A 9 5.98 -1.45 12.87
C ASP A 9 4.73 -0.64 13.19
N SER A 10 4.88 0.48 13.87
CA SER A 10 3.77 1.37 14.22
C SER A 10 3.13 1.99 12.97
N ALA A 11 3.95 2.41 12.02
CA ALA A 11 3.47 2.97 10.76
C ALA A 11 2.69 1.92 9.94
N ALA A 12 3.23 0.71 9.86
CA ALA A 12 2.58 -0.39 9.14
C ALA A 12 1.22 -0.74 9.77
N LEU A 13 1.13 -0.69 11.10
CA LEU A 13 -0.13 -0.95 11.79
C LEU A 13 -1.19 0.10 11.43
N LYS A 14 -0.79 1.37 11.37
CA LYS A 14 -1.71 2.45 10.97
C LYS A 14 -2.17 2.28 9.52
N VAL A 15 -1.27 1.93 8.62
CA VAL A 15 -1.62 1.66 7.23
C VAL A 15 -2.60 0.49 7.14
N SER A 16 -2.34 -0.57 7.91
CA SER A 16 -3.21 -1.74 8.00
C SER A 16 -4.63 -1.34 8.40
N GLU A 17 -4.76 -0.47 9.39
CA GLU A 17 -6.06 0.01 9.86
C GLU A 17 -6.78 0.85 8.79
N ILE A 18 -6.05 1.76 8.14
CA ILE A 18 -6.63 2.62 7.11
C ILE A 18 -7.11 1.80 5.90
N LEU A 19 -6.29 0.86 5.45
CA LEU A 19 -6.60 0.05 4.28
C LEU A 19 -7.51 -1.14 4.57
N GLY A 20 -7.67 -1.50 5.85
CA GLY A 20 -8.44 -2.67 6.24
C GLY A 20 -7.77 -3.97 5.85
N ILE A 21 -6.44 -4.01 5.84
CA ILE A 21 -5.63 -5.16 5.40
C ILE A 21 -4.63 -5.50 6.49
N SER A 22 -4.48 -6.79 6.83
CA SER A 22 -3.46 -7.21 7.79
C SER A 22 -2.06 -7.01 7.22
N ALA A 23 -1.16 -6.46 8.04
CA ALA A 23 0.24 -6.29 7.66
C ALA A 23 1.08 -7.55 7.89
N GLU A 24 0.48 -8.62 8.43
CA GLU A 24 1.18 -9.86 8.72
C GLU A 24 1.73 -10.51 7.46
N GLY A 25 3.00 -10.86 7.48
CA GLY A 25 3.65 -11.50 6.34
C GLY A 25 4.07 -10.55 5.23
N ILE A 26 3.84 -9.25 5.38
CA ILE A 26 4.19 -8.24 4.38
C ILE A 26 5.48 -7.54 4.81
N ASP A 27 6.35 -7.21 3.84
CA ASP A 27 7.51 -6.36 4.09
C ASP A 27 7.00 -4.98 4.53
N LYS A 28 7.23 -4.63 5.77
CA LYS A 28 6.64 -3.42 6.38
C LYS A 28 7.12 -2.13 5.75
N THR A 29 8.40 -2.05 5.44
CA THR A 29 8.97 -0.87 4.78
C THR A 29 8.31 -0.63 3.43
N LYS A 30 8.19 -1.68 2.63
CA LYS A 30 7.56 -1.59 1.32
C LYS A 30 6.06 -1.32 1.43
N PHE A 31 5.40 -1.88 2.43
CA PHE A 31 3.98 -1.66 2.66
C PHE A 31 3.69 -0.19 2.99
N VAL A 32 4.50 0.40 3.87
CA VAL A 32 4.38 1.82 4.21
C VAL A 32 4.65 2.70 2.99
N TYR A 33 5.66 2.35 2.20
CA TYR A 33 5.97 3.08 0.97
C TYR A 33 4.82 2.98 -0.04
N LEU A 34 4.25 1.78 -0.20
CA LEU A 34 3.09 1.58 -1.05
C LEU A 34 1.93 2.51 -0.63
N TYR A 35 1.65 2.58 0.67
CA TYR A 35 0.64 3.48 1.19
C TYR A 35 0.94 4.94 0.86
N THR A 36 2.19 5.35 0.99
CA THR A 36 2.60 6.72 0.67
C THR A 36 2.28 7.06 -0.80
N LEU A 37 2.55 6.13 -1.69
CA LEU A 37 2.24 6.29 -3.11
C LEU A 37 0.73 6.34 -3.36
N LEU A 38 -0.03 5.46 -2.71
CA LEU A 38 -1.49 5.46 -2.80
C LEU A 38 -2.07 6.78 -2.31
N TYR A 39 -1.61 7.25 -1.16
CA TYR A 39 -2.06 8.51 -0.58
C TYR A 39 -1.78 9.67 -1.52
N THR A 40 -0.58 9.72 -2.07
CA THR A 40 -0.18 10.78 -3.00
C THR A 40 -1.06 10.79 -4.26
N ASN A 41 -1.42 9.62 -4.76
CA ASN A 41 -2.21 9.49 -5.98
C ASN A 41 -3.71 9.67 -5.77
N MET A 42 -4.26 9.18 -4.67
CA MET A 42 -5.72 9.10 -4.52
C MET A 42 -6.23 9.30 -3.10
N GLY A 43 -5.35 9.43 -2.11
CA GLY A 43 -5.75 9.43 -0.70
C GLY A 43 -6.02 10.79 -0.09
N GLN A 44 -5.74 11.88 -0.78
CA GLN A 44 -5.74 13.21 -0.19
C GLN A 44 -7.11 13.88 -0.13
N GLY A 45 -8.09 13.39 -0.86
CA GLY A 45 -9.41 14.00 -0.90
C GLY A 45 -10.32 13.48 0.22
N LYS A 46 -11.55 13.99 0.22
CA LYS A 46 -12.58 13.62 1.18
C LYS A 46 -12.84 12.10 1.22
N ASP A 47 -12.83 11.46 0.07
CA ASP A 47 -13.09 10.03 -0.07
C ASP A 47 -11.81 9.21 -0.24
N GLY A 48 -10.67 9.79 0.16
CA GLY A 48 -9.35 9.18 -0.07
C GLY A 48 -9.20 7.78 0.49
N ASP A 49 -9.67 7.55 1.72
CA ASP A 49 -9.56 6.23 2.34
C ASP A 49 -10.37 5.19 1.57
N GLU A 50 -11.56 5.54 1.13
CA GLU A 50 -12.41 4.65 0.33
C GLU A 50 -11.77 4.34 -1.02
N LEU A 51 -11.21 5.36 -1.67
CA LEU A 51 -10.55 5.19 -2.97
C LEU A 51 -9.35 4.26 -2.85
N MET A 52 -8.54 4.43 -1.81
CA MET A 52 -7.39 3.55 -1.57
C MET A 52 -7.82 2.12 -1.31
N ARG A 53 -8.85 1.92 -0.48
CA ARG A 53 -9.38 0.59 -0.21
C ARG A 53 -9.95 -0.06 -1.46
N HIS A 54 -10.67 0.71 -2.27
CA HIS A 54 -11.23 0.23 -3.53
C HIS A 54 -10.12 -0.26 -4.46
N TRP A 55 -9.08 0.55 -4.63
CA TRP A 55 -7.95 0.17 -5.48
C TRP A 55 -7.29 -1.12 -5.00
N MET A 56 -7.07 -1.24 -3.69
CA MET A 56 -6.44 -2.43 -3.11
C MET A 56 -7.29 -3.69 -3.25
N ASN A 57 -8.61 -3.55 -3.24
CA ASN A 57 -9.52 -4.70 -3.23
C ASN A 57 -10.15 -5.01 -4.60
N THR A 58 -9.71 -4.33 -5.64
CA THR A 58 -10.23 -4.52 -6.99
C THR A 58 -9.15 -5.12 -7.89
N HIS A 59 -9.54 -6.08 -8.72
CA HIS A 59 -8.62 -6.65 -9.70
C HIS A 59 -8.10 -5.55 -10.62
N ASN A 60 -6.78 -5.46 -10.74
CA ASN A 60 -6.11 -4.46 -11.56
C ASN A 60 -5.65 -5.09 -12.87
N THR A 61 -6.22 -4.65 -13.98
CA THR A 61 -5.92 -5.25 -15.29
C THR A 61 -4.48 -5.02 -15.74
N HIS A 62 -3.86 -3.91 -15.33
CA HIS A 62 -2.46 -3.63 -15.67
C HIS A 62 -1.50 -4.54 -14.90
N LEU A 63 -1.82 -4.81 -13.64
CA LEU A 63 -1.01 -5.68 -12.80
C LEU A 63 -1.30 -7.16 -13.06
N GLY A 64 -2.54 -7.48 -13.41
CA GLY A 64 -2.99 -8.84 -13.61
C GLY A 64 -3.44 -9.56 -12.35
N PHE A 65 -3.60 -8.83 -11.23
CA PHE A 65 -4.02 -9.41 -9.95
C PHE A 65 -4.70 -8.34 -9.09
N CYS A 66 -5.33 -8.80 -8.01
CA CYS A 66 -5.89 -7.90 -7.00
C CYS A 66 -4.80 -7.55 -5.98
N PRO A 67 -4.48 -6.26 -5.80
CA PRO A 67 -3.37 -5.88 -4.92
C PRO A 67 -3.44 -6.46 -3.51
N ALA A 68 -4.62 -6.43 -2.87
CA ALA A 68 -4.78 -6.93 -1.51
C ALA A 68 -4.44 -8.41 -1.37
N ASP A 69 -4.65 -9.19 -2.42
CA ASP A 69 -4.41 -10.64 -2.40
C ASP A 69 -2.94 -11.02 -2.62
N SER A 70 -2.11 -10.05 -3.00
CA SER A 70 -0.74 -10.32 -3.46
C SER A 70 0.34 -9.60 -2.67
N LEU A 71 -0.01 -9.02 -1.53
CA LEU A 71 0.92 -8.20 -0.73
C LEU A 71 2.06 -8.99 -0.09
N THR A 72 1.84 -10.27 0.17
CA THR A 72 2.87 -11.14 0.76
C THR A 72 3.85 -11.67 -0.28
N ASP A 73 3.55 -11.51 -1.56
CA ASP A 73 4.45 -11.89 -2.65
C ASP A 73 5.33 -10.69 -3.00
N GLY A 74 6.65 -10.86 -2.81
CA GLY A 74 7.60 -9.76 -3.00
C GLY A 74 7.63 -9.19 -4.41
N GLU A 75 7.50 -10.04 -5.43
CA GLU A 75 7.47 -9.58 -6.81
C GLU A 75 6.21 -8.77 -7.11
N SER A 76 5.07 -9.24 -6.63
CA SER A 76 3.81 -8.54 -6.82
C SER A 76 3.81 -7.19 -6.11
N LEU A 77 4.34 -7.14 -4.90
CA LEU A 77 4.45 -5.89 -4.15
C LEU A 77 5.36 -4.90 -4.87
N ALA A 78 6.49 -5.38 -5.41
CA ALA A 78 7.39 -4.54 -6.19
C ALA A 78 6.70 -4.00 -7.46
N MET A 79 5.89 -4.80 -8.12
CA MET A 79 5.12 -4.38 -9.29
C MET A 79 4.10 -3.28 -8.95
N MET A 80 3.42 -3.41 -7.81
CA MET A 80 2.49 -2.38 -7.35
C MET A 80 3.19 -1.05 -7.11
N ILE A 81 4.32 -1.10 -6.44
CA ILE A 81 5.11 0.10 -6.13
C ILE A 81 5.57 0.77 -7.44
N GLU A 82 6.13 0.00 -8.34
CA GLU A 82 6.59 0.51 -9.64
C GLU A 82 5.44 1.15 -10.43
N TYR A 83 4.30 0.48 -10.47
CA TYR A 83 3.12 0.98 -11.16
C TYR A 83 2.69 2.34 -10.60
N LEU A 84 2.61 2.46 -9.28
CA LEU A 84 2.20 3.71 -8.63
C LEU A 84 3.25 4.81 -8.76
N GLU A 85 4.53 4.46 -8.79
CA GLU A 85 5.60 5.42 -9.03
C GLU A 85 5.46 6.04 -10.42
N HIS A 86 5.13 5.26 -11.42
CA HIS A 86 4.89 5.77 -12.78
C HIS A 86 3.69 6.72 -12.82
N PHE A 87 2.63 6.38 -12.10
CA PHE A 87 1.45 7.26 -12.02
C PHE A 87 1.79 8.59 -11.36
N ALA A 88 2.59 8.56 -10.30
CA ALA A 88 2.95 9.76 -9.56
C ALA A 88 3.82 10.73 -10.38
N ASN A 89 4.47 10.24 -11.43
CA ASN A 89 5.38 11.02 -12.27
C ASN A 89 4.73 11.56 -13.55
N ILE A 90 3.44 11.39 -13.70
CA ILE A 90 2.70 11.88 -14.87
C ILE A 90 2.21 13.31 -14.68
#